data_baf4b4e5e245c67486366cc9e699fd15
#
_entry.id   baf4b4e5e245c67486366cc9e699fd15
#
_cell.length_a   1.000
_cell.length_b   1.000
_cell.length_c   1.000
_cell.angle_alpha   90.00
_cell.angle_beta   90.00
_cell.angle_gamma   90.00
#
_symmetry.space_group_name_H-M   'P 1'
#
loop_
_entity.id
_entity.type
_entity.pdbx_description
1 polymer ?
#
loop_
_entity_poly.entity_id
_entity_poly.type
_entity_poly.pdbx_seq_one_letter_code
_entity_poly.pdbx_strand_id
1 'polypeptide(L)'
;TFSEQGVRWPFPWDMHAKFTRFVSSGNPQSIFFDVMFLDHKEHEKEFAEAIHDSGNVFLDFPFETEEVHVKYSDIDERMEILNQYRFPVDPDDTKMPWVEEAVPPTPMLARAAEGIGYANIKPDVTDKVNRQLPLIIKYRGFYYPSIDLVIVMHYYGITQDDVEIQIGKYVKLKNIPPEKMAKPSSDRTITIPIDDEGFMDINFIGGPGSFQSYSYYYFAREGKYKHKSLENKICLVAAYSSTGISTDIHPSPYGQLFGIEHHANALNTILNQDFIIKLTPLQNVLIMLVLALLMGILLPRFSIVFSVIFAVVLGLLYVIGSYILFDTMNFICAFTTPIIQIGGTFSFILAYRVLTEQQEKKYIRQTFSKFVSKSVVDELLKDPKMLQLGGQKKILTVLFSDIRSFTSLSETMPPEELVEHLNEY
;
A
#
# COMPACT_ATOMS: atom_id res chain seq x y z
N THR A 1 30.23 -1.69 29.25
CA THR A 1 29.54 -0.76 28.31
C THR A 1 30.30 0.56 28.24
N PHE A 2 30.11 1.37 27.20
CA PHE A 2 30.72 2.72 27.10
C PHE A 2 30.30 3.61 28.28
N SER A 3 29.09 3.48 28.78
CA SER A 3 28.59 4.23 29.93
C SER A 3 29.38 3.92 31.24
N GLU A 4 29.86 2.72 31.42
CA GLU A 4 30.73 2.34 32.55
C GLU A 4 32.11 2.96 32.45
N GLN A 5 32.52 3.41 31.25
CA GLN A 5 33.80 4.07 31.00
C GLN A 5 33.62 5.60 30.87
N GLY A 6 32.41 6.15 31.15
CA GLY A 6 32.15 7.59 31.06
C GLY A 6 31.95 8.11 29.64
N VAL A 7 31.97 7.25 28.59
CA VAL A 7 31.76 7.65 27.21
C VAL A 7 30.23 7.61 26.90
N ARG A 8 29.69 8.75 26.55
CA ARG A 8 28.26 8.91 26.22
C ARG A 8 28.08 9.28 24.74
N TRP A 9 26.94 8.93 24.19
CA TRP A 9 26.50 9.41 22.89
C TRP A 9 26.20 10.92 22.94
N PRO A 10 26.53 11.71 21.90
CA PRO A 10 27.24 11.31 20.66
C PRO A 10 28.72 11.03 20.93
N PHE A 11 29.27 10.00 20.27
CA PHE A 11 30.65 9.59 20.46
C PHE A 11 31.64 10.58 19.86
N PRO A 12 32.87 10.71 20.43
CA PRO A 12 33.94 11.48 19.83
C PRO A 12 34.33 10.94 18.45
N TRP A 13 34.74 11.81 17.54
CA TRP A 13 35.02 11.43 16.16
C TRP A 13 36.27 10.55 15.97
N ASP A 14 37.25 10.60 16.87
CA ASP A 14 38.36 9.63 16.90
C ASP A 14 37.85 8.19 17.11
N MET A 15 36.75 8.04 17.84
CA MET A 15 36.11 6.74 18.05
C MET A 15 35.42 6.25 16.77
N HIS A 16 34.78 7.13 16.03
CA HIS A 16 34.23 6.80 14.71
C HIS A 16 35.34 6.45 13.71
N ALA A 17 36.48 7.15 13.75
CA ALA A 17 37.65 6.83 12.93
C ALA A 17 38.20 5.41 13.23
N LYS A 18 38.38 5.07 14.50
CA LYS A 18 38.82 3.72 14.92
C LYS A 18 37.82 2.65 14.51
N PHE A 19 36.53 2.91 14.70
CA PHE A 19 35.45 1.99 14.29
C PHE A 19 35.50 1.75 12.77
N THR A 20 35.58 2.81 11.97
CA THR A 20 35.63 2.73 10.51
C THR A 20 36.80 1.89 10.04
N ARG A 21 38.02 2.18 10.52
CA ARG A 21 39.22 1.40 10.17
C ARG A 21 39.08 -0.07 10.53
N PHE A 22 38.47 -0.35 11.67
CA PHE A 22 38.27 -1.74 12.13
C PHE A 22 37.25 -2.47 11.25
N VAL A 23 36.09 -1.87 10.96
CA VAL A 23 35.04 -2.48 10.13
C VAL A 23 35.54 -2.66 8.69
N SER A 24 36.25 -1.66 8.15
CA SER A 24 36.84 -1.73 6.79
C SER A 24 37.84 -2.86 6.64
N SER A 25 38.60 -3.20 7.69
CA SER A 25 39.52 -4.33 7.65
C SER A 25 38.82 -5.69 7.48
N GLY A 26 37.50 -5.76 7.69
CA GLY A 26 36.64 -6.90 7.40
C GLY A 26 36.15 -6.99 5.96
N ASN A 27 36.54 -6.06 5.08
CA ASN A 27 36.18 -5.98 3.68
C ASN A 27 34.66 -5.96 3.43
N PRO A 28 33.88 -5.08 4.11
CA PRO A 28 32.46 -4.93 3.83
C PRO A 28 32.26 -4.30 2.44
N GLN A 29 31.08 -4.55 1.87
CA GLN A 29 30.67 -3.93 0.61
C GLN A 29 30.41 -2.43 0.77
N SER A 30 29.78 -2.05 1.89
CA SER A 30 29.48 -0.67 2.23
C SER A 30 29.35 -0.49 3.75
N ILE A 31 29.68 0.72 4.24
CA ILE A 31 29.49 1.13 5.62
C ILE A 31 28.62 2.38 5.59
N PHE A 32 27.39 2.31 6.02
CA PHE A 32 26.49 3.45 6.12
C PHE A 32 26.34 3.91 7.56
N PHE A 33 26.64 5.19 7.80
CA PHE A 33 26.38 5.84 9.08
C PHE A 33 25.07 6.62 9.00
N ASP A 34 24.04 6.14 9.68
CA ASP A 34 22.81 6.85 9.97
C ASP A 34 23.05 7.73 11.22
N VAL A 35 23.88 8.70 11.02
CA VAL A 35 24.37 9.64 12.05
C VAL A 35 24.71 10.97 11.39
N MET A 36 24.03 12.02 11.83
CA MET A 36 24.20 13.38 11.30
C MET A 36 25.53 14.01 11.75
N PHE A 37 26.47 14.17 10.83
CA PHE A 37 27.77 14.83 11.04
C PHE A 37 27.73 16.27 10.54
N LEU A 38 26.90 17.11 11.15
CA LEU A 38 26.59 18.47 10.66
C LEU A 38 27.54 19.55 11.19
N ASP A 39 28.11 19.37 12.38
CA ASP A 39 28.95 20.33 13.05
C ASP A 39 30.42 19.94 12.98
N HIS A 40 31.32 20.92 12.79
CA HIS A 40 32.76 20.68 12.94
C HIS A 40 33.12 20.30 14.38
N LYS A 41 33.85 19.24 14.56
CA LYS A 41 34.26 18.73 15.87
C LYS A 41 35.74 18.35 15.90
N GLU A 42 36.24 18.20 17.11
CA GLU A 42 37.59 17.67 17.32
C GLU A 42 37.74 16.29 16.66
N HIS A 43 38.93 16.02 16.08
CA HIS A 43 39.26 14.79 15.33
C HIS A 43 38.52 14.61 13.99
N GLU A 44 37.93 15.67 13.43
CA GLU A 44 37.26 15.60 12.12
C GLU A 44 38.20 15.10 11.02
N LYS A 45 39.42 15.61 11.00
CA LYS A 45 40.44 15.21 10.01
C LYS A 45 40.77 13.70 10.13
N GLU A 46 40.95 13.20 11.36
CA GLU A 46 41.27 11.80 11.58
C GLU A 46 40.12 10.89 11.10
N PHE A 47 38.88 11.31 11.31
CA PHE A 47 37.69 10.58 10.85
C PHE A 47 37.56 10.66 9.32
N ALA A 48 37.77 11.82 8.71
CA ALA A 48 37.78 11.98 7.25
C ALA A 48 38.84 11.09 6.58
N GLU A 49 40.04 11.02 7.14
CA GLU A 49 41.10 10.11 6.67
C GLU A 49 40.66 8.65 6.74
N ALA A 50 40.03 8.22 7.85
CA ALA A 50 39.52 6.86 7.99
C ALA A 50 38.41 6.53 7.00
N ILE A 51 37.52 7.48 6.70
CA ILE A 51 36.47 7.36 5.69
C ILE A 51 37.09 7.22 4.29
N HIS A 52 38.00 8.11 3.93
CA HIS A 52 38.67 8.10 2.64
C HIS A 52 39.45 6.81 2.40
N ASP A 53 40.24 6.38 3.38
CA ASP A 53 41.04 5.14 3.29
C ASP A 53 40.16 3.88 3.16
N SER A 54 38.93 3.94 3.68
CA SER A 54 37.93 2.86 3.57
C SER A 54 37.38 2.73 2.16
N GLY A 55 37.11 3.86 1.47
CA GLY A 55 36.60 3.92 0.10
C GLY A 55 35.19 3.36 -0.12
N ASN A 56 34.45 3.08 0.96
CA ASN A 56 33.09 2.50 0.88
C ASN A 56 32.18 2.99 2.01
N VAL A 57 32.44 4.18 2.55
CA VAL A 57 31.66 4.79 3.62
C VAL A 57 30.63 5.75 3.04
N PHE A 58 29.41 5.66 3.54
CA PHE A 58 28.27 6.48 3.15
C PHE A 58 27.75 7.27 4.35
N LEU A 59 27.43 8.54 4.13
CA LEU A 59 26.93 9.44 5.17
C LEU A 59 25.56 9.97 4.80
N ASP A 60 24.72 10.12 5.80
CA ASP A 60 23.40 10.72 5.64
C ASP A 60 23.38 12.22 5.92
N PHE A 61 22.28 12.82 5.53
CA PHE A 61 21.90 14.17 5.92
C PHE A 61 20.36 14.32 5.89
N PRO A 62 19.80 15.21 6.72
CA PRO A 62 18.38 15.48 6.71
C PRO A 62 17.98 16.43 5.57
N PHE A 63 16.79 16.20 5.01
CA PHE A 63 16.02 17.23 4.34
C PHE A 63 14.92 17.72 5.28
N GLU A 64 14.75 19.03 5.37
CA GLU A 64 13.73 19.64 6.20
C GLU A 64 12.59 20.18 5.33
N THR A 65 11.37 20.01 5.81
CA THR A 65 10.15 20.52 5.17
C THR A 65 9.77 21.90 5.69
N GLU A 66 10.42 22.36 6.75
CA GLU A 66 10.26 23.69 7.34
C GLU A 66 11.62 24.39 7.37
N GLU A 67 11.67 25.71 7.14
CA GLU A 67 12.92 26.47 7.21
C GLU A 67 13.59 26.31 8.57
N VAL A 68 14.64 25.52 8.62
CA VAL A 68 15.52 25.42 9.78
C VAL A 68 16.55 26.54 9.68
N HIS A 69 16.45 27.57 10.51
CA HIS A 69 17.32 28.75 10.47
C HIS A 69 18.75 28.48 10.98
N VAL A 70 19.30 27.28 10.77
CA VAL A 70 20.69 27.00 11.08
C VAL A 70 21.57 27.49 9.94
N LYS A 71 22.24 28.61 10.13
CA LYS A 71 23.19 29.17 9.16
C LYS A 71 24.57 28.57 9.40
N TYR A 72 24.95 27.59 8.60
CA TYR A 72 26.31 27.10 8.52
C TYR A 72 27.14 28.06 7.65
N SER A 73 28.33 28.44 8.12
CA SER A 73 29.23 29.35 7.37
C SER A 73 29.79 28.72 6.10
N ASP A 74 29.76 27.41 5.99
CA ASP A 74 30.26 26.58 4.88
C ASP A 74 29.15 25.99 4.00
N ILE A 75 27.92 26.54 4.09
CA ILE A 75 26.75 25.99 3.39
C ILE A 75 26.94 25.96 1.87
N ASP A 76 27.56 26.96 1.28
CA ASP A 76 27.81 27.02 -0.17
C ASP A 76 28.70 25.84 -0.62
N GLU A 77 29.73 25.52 0.14
CA GLU A 77 30.63 24.38 -0.12
C GLU A 77 29.90 23.05 0.01
N ARG A 78 29.07 22.91 1.05
CA ARG A 78 28.20 21.72 1.23
C ARG A 78 27.26 21.52 0.07
N MET A 79 26.65 22.62 -0.41
CA MET A 79 25.73 22.58 -1.55
C MET A 79 26.46 22.26 -2.86
N GLU A 80 27.70 22.69 -3.04
CA GLU A 80 28.54 22.33 -4.20
C GLU A 80 28.77 20.80 -4.23
N ILE A 81 29.03 20.18 -3.09
CA ILE A 81 29.19 18.72 -2.97
C ILE A 81 27.87 18.01 -3.23
N LEU A 82 26.77 18.46 -2.60
CA LEU A 82 25.44 17.86 -2.79
C LEU A 82 25.00 17.90 -4.26
N ASN A 83 25.29 18.98 -4.98
CA ASN A 83 24.93 19.13 -6.39
C ASN A 83 25.56 18.07 -7.32
N GLN A 84 26.56 17.33 -6.87
CA GLN A 84 27.15 16.22 -7.64
C GLN A 84 26.23 14.99 -7.69
N TYR A 85 25.25 14.91 -6.79
CA TYR A 85 24.31 13.77 -6.67
C TYR A 85 22.95 14.05 -7.32
N ARG A 86 22.77 15.21 -7.97
CA ARG A 86 21.47 15.62 -8.52
C ARG A 86 21.14 14.94 -9.84
N PHE A 87 19.88 14.66 -10.06
CA PHE A 87 19.31 14.22 -11.34
C PHE A 87 18.46 15.34 -11.96
N PRO A 88 18.32 15.38 -13.28
CA PRO A 88 17.40 16.29 -13.95
C PRO A 88 15.95 15.96 -13.59
N VAL A 89 15.14 17.00 -13.38
CA VAL A 89 13.70 16.85 -13.13
C VAL A 89 12.99 16.58 -14.44
N ASP A 90 12.01 15.65 -14.41
CA ASP A 90 11.08 15.44 -15.51
C ASP A 90 10.24 16.72 -15.71
N PRO A 91 10.21 17.32 -16.91
CA PRO A 91 9.44 18.51 -17.18
C PRO A 91 7.95 18.39 -16.87
N ASP A 92 7.42 17.17 -16.93
CA ASP A 92 6.00 16.86 -16.67
C ASP A 92 5.70 16.61 -15.18
N ASP A 93 6.72 16.63 -14.32
CA ASP A 93 6.53 16.46 -12.87
C ASP A 93 5.96 17.72 -12.21
N THR A 94 4.65 17.69 -11.98
CA THR A 94 3.93 18.76 -11.27
C THR A 94 3.43 18.34 -9.88
N LYS A 95 3.62 17.07 -9.49
CA LYS A 95 3.00 16.50 -8.30
C LYS A 95 3.95 16.33 -7.12
N MET A 96 5.21 16.09 -7.38
CA MET A 96 6.18 15.82 -6.32
C MET A 96 6.38 17.06 -5.44
N PRO A 97 6.21 16.94 -4.11
CA PRO A 97 6.40 18.06 -3.20
C PRO A 97 7.87 18.51 -3.18
N TRP A 98 8.07 19.81 -2.95
CA TRP A 98 9.40 20.37 -2.74
C TRP A 98 9.83 20.19 -1.30
N VAL A 99 11.13 19.98 -1.12
CA VAL A 99 11.80 20.10 0.18
C VAL A 99 12.46 21.47 0.24
N GLU A 100 12.39 22.12 1.39
CA GLU A 100 12.81 23.51 1.51
C GLU A 100 14.29 23.67 1.82
N GLU A 101 14.85 22.80 2.66
CA GLU A 101 16.23 22.90 3.10
C GLU A 101 16.94 21.53 3.11
N ALA A 102 18.24 21.55 2.77
CA ALA A 102 19.15 20.42 2.84
C ALA A 102 20.35 20.82 3.69
N VAL A 103 20.74 19.96 4.62
CA VAL A 103 21.91 20.19 5.48
C VAL A 103 22.89 19.03 5.33
N PRO A 104 23.74 19.02 4.26
CA PRO A 104 24.75 17.98 4.08
C PRO A 104 25.78 17.95 5.20
N PRO A 105 26.52 16.82 5.38
CA PRO A 105 27.62 16.72 6.34
C PRO A 105 28.66 17.80 6.13
N THR A 106 29.57 17.96 7.10
CA THR A 106 30.69 18.89 6.94
C THR A 106 31.44 18.60 5.63
N PRO A 107 31.95 19.63 4.93
CA PRO A 107 32.60 19.44 3.62
C PRO A 107 33.74 18.43 3.65
N MET A 108 34.52 18.41 4.72
CA MET A 108 35.63 17.47 4.89
C MET A 108 35.18 16.03 4.89
N LEU A 109 34.13 15.69 5.65
CA LEU A 109 33.57 14.34 5.70
C LEU A 109 32.82 13.97 4.43
N ALA A 110 32.03 14.92 3.89
CA ALA A 110 31.29 14.70 2.65
C ALA A 110 32.18 14.41 1.44
N ARG A 111 33.36 15.06 1.35
CA ARG A 111 34.35 14.81 0.29
C ARG A 111 35.10 13.48 0.51
N ALA A 112 35.27 13.05 1.75
CA ALA A 112 35.94 11.79 2.10
C ALA A 112 35.03 10.58 1.88
N ALA A 113 33.72 10.75 1.99
CA ALA A 113 32.74 9.69 1.81
C ALA A 113 32.66 9.23 0.34
N GLU A 114 32.37 7.93 0.14
CA GLU A 114 32.06 7.35 -1.17
C GLU A 114 30.74 7.90 -1.73
N GLY A 115 29.80 8.22 -0.84
CA GLY A 115 28.55 8.85 -1.22
C GLY A 115 27.83 9.48 -0.05
N ILE A 116 26.98 10.47 -0.37
CA ILE A 116 26.04 11.08 0.57
C ILE A 116 24.62 11.01 0.01
N GLY A 117 23.65 10.85 0.89
CA GLY A 117 22.23 10.81 0.52
C GLY A 117 21.37 11.14 1.72
N TYR A 118 20.12 11.47 1.50
CA TYR A 118 19.22 11.72 2.62
C TYR A 118 18.66 10.41 3.18
N ALA A 119 18.37 10.41 4.49
CA ALA A 119 17.86 9.26 5.21
C ALA A 119 16.50 9.53 5.90
N ASN A 120 15.74 10.49 5.42
CA ASN A 120 14.45 10.82 6.02
C ASN A 120 13.43 9.69 5.87
N ILE A 121 12.74 9.37 6.96
CA ILE A 121 11.58 8.48 6.99
C ILE A 121 10.34 9.33 7.21
N LYS A 122 9.36 9.23 6.31
CA LYS A 122 8.10 9.97 6.41
C LYS A 122 6.96 9.01 6.77
N PRO A 123 6.33 9.16 7.94
CA PRO A 123 5.20 8.32 8.32
C PRO A 123 3.98 8.59 7.44
N ASP A 124 3.19 7.54 7.17
CA ASP A 124 1.90 7.67 6.50
C ASP A 124 1.01 8.67 7.24
N VAL A 125 0.33 9.52 6.49
CA VAL A 125 -0.51 10.60 7.04
C VAL A 125 -1.73 10.02 7.78
N THR A 126 -2.21 8.85 7.34
CA THR A 126 -3.48 8.27 7.79
C THR A 126 -3.34 7.54 9.13
N ASP A 127 -2.40 6.60 9.25
CA ASP A 127 -2.27 5.72 10.41
C ASP A 127 -0.89 5.79 11.08
N LYS A 128 -0.02 6.66 10.58
CA LYS A 128 1.36 6.85 11.05
C LYS A 128 2.28 5.65 10.90
N VAL A 129 1.85 4.61 10.19
CA VAL A 129 2.66 3.40 9.94
C VAL A 129 3.50 3.59 8.69
N ASN A 130 4.82 3.49 8.82
CA ASN A 130 5.75 3.59 7.70
C ASN A 130 5.75 2.29 6.89
N ARG A 131 5.28 2.38 5.66
CA ARG A 131 5.29 1.28 4.69
C ARG A 131 6.15 1.60 3.48
N GLN A 132 6.56 2.85 3.37
CA GLN A 132 7.24 3.40 2.21
C GLN A 132 8.48 4.16 2.64
N LEU A 133 9.43 4.27 1.72
CA LEU A 133 10.62 5.10 1.89
C LEU A 133 10.73 6.02 0.67
N PRO A 134 10.98 7.34 0.85
CA PRO A 134 11.23 8.23 -0.27
C PRO A 134 12.57 7.85 -0.92
N LEU A 135 12.51 7.36 -2.15
CA LEU A 135 13.71 6.97 -2.89
C LEU A 135 14.32 8.15 -3.63
N ILE A 136 13.48 9.09 -4.04
CA ILE A 136 13.81 10.34 -4.73
C ILE A 136 13.05 11.48 -4.07
N ILE A 137 13.68 12.63 -3.90
CA ILE A 137 13.05 13.88 -3.48
C ILE A 137 13.38 15.01 -4.44
N LYS A 138 12.58 16.07 -4.41
CA LYS A 138 12.76 17.26 -5.26
C LYS A 138 13.21 18.47 -4.44
N TYR A 139 14.37 18.99 -4.78
CA TYR A 139 14.96 20.14 -4.11
C TYR A 139 15.60 21.08 -5.13
N ARG A 140 15.30 22.38 -5.05
CA ARG A 140 15.86 23.45 -5.91
C ARG A 140 15.88 23.13 -7.42
N GLY A 141 14.81 22.47 -7.92
CA GLY A 141 14.67 22.16 -9.34
C GLY A 141 15.41 20.91 -9.84
N PHE A 142 15.89 20.06 -8.92
CA PHE A 142 16.53 18.80 -9.23
C PHE A 142 15.99 17.68 -8.35
N TYR A 143 16.14 16.44 -8.80
CA TYR A 143 15.93 15.27 -7.96
C TYR A 143 17.21 14.90 -7.23
N TYR A 144 17.06 14.43 -6.01
CA TYR A 144 18.15 13.91 -5.18
C TYR A 144 17.81 12.49 -4.70
N PRO A 145 18.79 11.58 -4.69
CA PRO A 145 18.58 10.21 -4.27
C PRO A 145 18.59 10.07 -2.74
N SER A 146 17.83 9.11 -2.23
CA SER A 146 18.02 8.62 -0.88
C SER A 146 19.39 7.96 -0.72
N ILE A 147 19.85 7.84 0.52
CA ILE A 147 21.08 7.11 0.82
C ILE A 147 20.99 5.66 0.37
N ASP A 148 19.80 5.05 0.46
CA ASP A 148 19.58 3.67 -0.02
C ASP A 148 19.84 3.54 -1.52
N LEU A 149 19.38 4.50 -2.33
CA LEU A 149 19.64 4.49 -3.76
C LEU A 149 21.12 4.69 -4.07
N VAL A 150 21.80 5.57 -3.34
CA VAL A 150 23.25 5.79 -3.49
C VAL A 150 24.04 4.52 -3.17
N ILE A 151 23.72 3.83 -2.07
CA ILE A 151 24.35 2.56 -1.70
C ILE A 151 24.08 1.48 -2.75
N VAL A 152 22.87 1.40 -3.28
CA VAL A 152 22.49 0.44 -4.34
C VAL A 152 23.25 0.72 -5.63
N MET A 153 23.40 1.99 -6.03
CA MET A 153 24.19 2.36 -7.20
C MET A 153 25.64 1.93 -7.05
N HIS A 154 26.25 2.19 -5.89
CA HIS A 154 27.61 1.72 -5.58
C HIS A 154 27.71 0.19 -5.59
N TYR A 155 26.75 -0.51 -4.96
CA TYR A 155 26.71 -1.98 -4.94
C TYR A 155 26.74 -2.56 -6.35
N TYR A 156 25.98 -2.00 -7.28
CA TYR A 156 25.94 -2.45 -8.68
C TYR A 156 27.09 -1.90 -9.53
N GLY A 157 27.80 -0.90 -9.05
CA GLY A 157 28.88 -0.24 -9.78
C GLY A 157 28.38 0.58 -10.96
N ILE A 158 27.23 1.24 -10.81
CA ILE A 158 26.58 2.09 -11.81
C ILE A 158 26.69 3.57 -11.40
N THR A 159 26.59 4.44 -12.40
CA THR A 159 26.64 5.90 -12.24
C THR A 159 25.25 6.52 -12.40
N GLN A 160 25.16 7.83 -12.22
CA GLN A 160 23.92 8.59 -12.46
C GLN A 160 23.39 8.47 -13.89
N ASP A 161 24.28 8.32 -14.88
CA ASP A 161 23.91 8.15 -16.30
C ASP A 161 23.17 6.82 -16.55
N ASP A 162 23.33 5.85 -15.66
CA ASP A 162 22.65 4.56 -15.70
C ASP A 162 21.28 4.57 -15.00
N VAL A 163 20.86 5.71 -14.45
CA VAL A 163 19.60 5.83 -13.70
C VAL A 163 18.60 6.65 -14.50
N GLU A 164 17.44 6.06 -14.75
CA GLU A 164 16.30 6.72 -15.38
C GLU A 164 15.17 6.87 -14.36
N ILE A 165 14.67 8.10 -14.19
CA ILE A 165 13.63 8.42 -13.22
C ILE A 165 12.36 8.83 -13.97
N GLN A 166 11.25 8.17 -13.70
CA GLN A 166 9.93 8.57 -14.14
C GLN A 166 8.99 8.59 -12.93
N ILE A 167 8.71 9.79 -12.41
CA ILE A 167 7.87 9.98 -11.22
C ILE A 167 6.47 9.40 -11.45
N GLY A 168 5.92 8.73 -10.45
CA GLY A 168 4.65 8.03 -10.53
C GLY A 168 4.72 6.68 -11.23
N LYS A 169 5.93 6.23 -11.62
CA LYS A 169 6.11 4.94 -12.27
C LYS A 169 7.30 4.17 -11.73
N TYR A 170 8.53 4.68 -11.92
CA TYR A 170 9.74 3.93 -11.56
C TYR A 170 11.00 4.78 -11.43
N VAL A 171 11.96 4.22 -10.70
CA VAL A 171 13.40 4.45 -10.87
C VAL A 171 13.99 3.20 -11.53
N LYS A 172 14.57 3.35 -12.73
CA LYS A 172 15.17 2.24 -13.48
C LYS A 172 16.68 2.34 -13.44
N LEU A 173 17.31 1.30 -12.94
CA LEU A 173 18.76 1.12 -12.94
C LEU A 173 19.15 0.30 -14.16
N LYS A 174 20.13 0.78 -14.93
CA LYS A 174 20.59 0.16 -16.18
C LYS A 174 22.02 -0.38 -16.02
N ASN A 175 22.46 -1.17 -17.00
CA ASN A 175 23.83 -1.70 -17.05
C ASN A 175 24.24 -2.54 -15.83
N ILE A 176 23.28 -3.14 -15.14
CA ILE A 176 23.54 -3.97 -13.96
C ILE A 176 24.38 -5.20 -14.34
N PRO A 177 25.47 -5.52 -13.60
CA PRO A 177 26.21 -6.76 -13.77
C PRO A 177 25.31 -7.98 -13.51
N PRO A 178 25.17 -8.92 -14.45
CA PRO A 178 24.24 -10.05 -14.30
C PRO A 178 24.48 -10.89 -13.04
N GLU A 179 25.74 -11.03 -12.64
CA GLU A 179 26.15 -11.77 -11.45
C GLU A 179 25.72 -11.14 -10.12
N LYS A 180 25.36 -9.85 -10.14
CA LYS A 180 24.86 -9.13 -8.98
C LYS A 180 23.33 -9.07 -8.90
N MET A 181 22.62 -9.50 -9.95
CA MET A 181 21.15 -9.47 -9.99
C MET A 181 20.57 -10.67 -9.24
N ALA A 182 19.70 -10.43 -8.27
CA ALA A 182 18.95 -11.49 -7.58
C ALA A 182 17.96 -12.19 -8.53
N LYS A 183 17.32 -11.43 -9.42
CA LYS A 183 16.45 -11.94 -10.50
C LYS A 183 17.03 -11.49 -11.85
N PRO A 184 17.83 -12.35 -12.51
CA PRO A 184 18.49 -11.99 -13.77
C PRO A 184 17.51 -11.56 -14.87
N SER A 185 17.84 -10.48 -15.55
CA SER A 185 17.08 -9.92 -16.67
C SER A 185 17.99 -9.78 -17.90
N SER A 186 17.47 -10.06 -19.09
CA SER A 186 18.22 -10.02 -20.35
C SER A 186 18.63 -8.59 -20.73
N ASP A 187 17.88 -7.59 -20.32
CA ASP A 187 18.15 -6.18 -20.57
C ASP A 187 19.07 -5.54 -19.51
N ARG A 188 19.49 -6.31 -18.48
CA ARG A 188 20.39 -5.89 -17.42
C ARG A 188 19.85 -4.66 -16.67
N THR A 189 18.53 -4.60 -16.47
CA THR A 189 17.86 -3.51 -15.77
C THR A 189 17.13 -3.99 -14.52
N ILE A 190 17.03 -3.08 -13.52
CA ILE A 190 16.18 -3.23 -12.35
C ILE A 190 15.22 -2.06 -12.36
N THR A 191 13.92 -2.36 -12.35
CA THR A 191 12.87 -1.34 -12.33
C THR A 191 12.23 -1.29 -10.94
N ILE A 192 12.50 -0.22 -10.21
CA ILE A 192 12.00 0.02 -8.84
C ILE A 192 10.72 0.84 -8.96
N PRO A 193 9.54 0.31 -8.61
CA PRO A 193 8.29 1.07 -8.67
C PRO A 193 8.29 2.19 -7.63
N ILE A 194 7.90 3.39 -8.03
CA ILE A 194 7.70 4.55 -7.16
C ILE A 194 6.37 5.23 -7.45
N ASP A 195 5.82 5.88 -6.44
CA ASP A 195 4.60 6.68 -6.57
C ASP A 195 4.87 8.13 -7.08
N ASP A 196 3.80 8.93 -7.16
CA ASP A 196 3.84 10.32 -7.64
C ASP A 196 4.65 11.26 -6.71
N GLU A 197 4.98 10.83 -5.49
CA GLU A 197 5.81 11.57 -4.53
C GLU A 197 7.25 11.01 -4.43
N GLY A 198 7.59 10.00 -5.23
CA GLY A 198 8.93 9.40 -5.27
C GLY A 198 9.17 8.32 -4.21
N PHE A 199 8.10 7.79 -3.59
CA PHE A 199 8.19 6.75 -2.57
C PHE A 199 8.15 5.35 -3.18
N MET A 200 8.98 4.46 -2.64
CA MET A 200 8.96 3.03 -2.88
C MET A 200 8.28 2.31 -1.71
N ASP A 201 7.41 1.34 -2.00
CA ASP A 201 6.87 0.44 -0.97
C ASP A 201 7.97 -0.52 -0.47
N ILE A 202 8.12 -0.62 0.86
CA ILE A 202 9.10 -1.52 1.49
C ILE A 202 8.45 -2.89 1.71
N ASN A 203 9.10 -3.95 1.23
CA ASN A 203 8.74 -5.32 1.56
C ASN A 203 9.49 -5.75 2.83
N PHE A 204 8.85 -5.56 3.98
CA PHE A 204 9.44 -5.86 5.28
C PHE A 204 9.57 -7.36 5.49
N ILE A 205 10.77 -7.82 5.87
CA ILE A 205 11.04 -9.23 6.15
C ILE A 205 10.60 -9.67 7.55
N GLY A 206 10.35 -8.71 8.46
CA GLY A 206 9.91 -9.01 9.82
C GLY A 206 10.01 -7.84 10.78
N GLY A 207 9.79 -8.13 12.06
CA GLY A 207 9.83 -7.16 13.17
C GLY A 207 11.24 -6.84 13.67
N PRO A 208 11.35 -6.16 14.83
CA PRO A 208 12.63 -5.78 15.42
C PRO A 208 13.61 -6.95 15.56
N GLY A 209 14.86 -6.74 15.16
CA GLY A 209 15.89 -7.76 15.24
C GLY A 209 15.88 -8.79 14.10
N SER A 210 15.12 -8.58 13.02
CA SER A 210 15.17 -9.43 11.83
C SER A 210 16.52 -9.41 11.13
N PHE A 211 17.30 -8.35 11.30
CA PHE A 211 18.67 -8.24 10.82
C PHE A 211 19.65 -8.52 11.96
N GLN A 212 20.78 -9.14 11.62
CA GLN A 212 21.83 -9.42 12.60
C GLN A 212 22.48 -8.11 13.05
N SER A 213 22.42 -7.82 14.34
CA SER A 213 22.98 -6.61 14.94
C SER A 213 24.14 -6.91 15.89
N TYR A 214 25.06 -5.97 15.97
CA TYR A 214 26.22 -6.04 16.84
C TYR A 214 26.39 -4.72 17.57
N SER A 215 26.85 -4.78 18.82
CA SER A 215 27.15 -3.56 19.55
C SER A 215 28.37 -2.84 18.98
N TYR A 216 28.22 -1.55 18.69
CA TYR A 216 29.31 -0.66 18.27
C TYR A 216 30.53 -0.73 19.20
N TYR A 217 30.32 -0.92 20.52
CA TYR A 217 31.37 -1.06 21.52
C TYR A 217 32.38 -2.14 21.20
N TYR A 218 31.93 -3.25 20.65
CA TYR A 218 32.84 -4.38 20.36
C TYR A 218 33.78 -4.10 19.19
N PHE A 219 33.33 -3.25 18.25
CA PHE A 219 34.11 -2.86 17.07
C PHE A 219 35.06 -1.68 17.36
N ALA A 220 34.63 -0.75 18.22
CA ALA A 220 35.46 0.38 18.63
C ALA A 220 36.60 -0.01 19.62
N ARG A 221 36.54 -1.20 20.22
CA ARG A 221 37.55 -1.78 21.07
C ARG A 221 38.32 -2.87 20.33
N GLU A 222 39.52 -2.59 19.91
CA GLU A 222 40.40 -3.49 19.15
C GLU A 222 40.40 -4.93 19.64
N GLY A 223 40.19 -5.90 18.75
CA GLY A 223 40.67 -7.27 18.87
C GLY A 223 39.68 -8.35 19.35
N LYS A 224 38.37 -8.10 19.52
CA LYS A 224 37.44 -9.15 20.00
C LYS A 224 36.57 -9.83 18.95
N TYR A 225 36.41 -9.28 17.76
CA TYR A 225 35.59 -9.89 16.70
C TYR A 225 36.45 -10.36 15.51
N LYS A 226 36.06 -11.51 14.93
CA LYS A 226 36.69 -12.02 13.70
C LYS A 226 36.11 -11.25 12.49
N HIS A 227 36.95 -10.54 11.77
CA HIS A 227 36.62 -9.71 10.60
C HIS A 227 35.89 -10.44 9.47
N LYS A 228 36.05 -11.75 9.32
CA LYS A 228 35.44 -12.54 8.21
C LYS A 228 33.93 -12.55 8.17
N SER A 229 33.24 -12.15 9.23
CA SER A 229 31.77 -12.05 9.23
C SER A 229 31.23 -10.82 8.50
N LEU A 230 32.09 -9.84 8.16
CA LEU A 230 31.73 -8.59 7.51
C LEU A 230 31.99 -8.60 5.99
N GLU A 231 32.71 -9.59 5.51
CA GLU A 231 33.10 -9.68 4.09
C GLU A 231 31.87 -9.66 3.19
N ASN A 232 31.88 -8.74 2.22
CA ASN A 232 30.78 -8.51 1.27
C ASN A 232 29.42 -8.16 1.92
N LYS A 233 29.39 -7.66 3.16
CA LYS A 233 28.17 -7.20 3.84
C LYS A 233 27.98 -5.70 3.70
N ILE A 234 26.74 -5.27 3.63
CA ILE A 234 26.36 -3.87 3.84
C ILE A 234 26.23 -3.70 5.36
N CYS A 235 27.08 -2.87 5.94
CA CYS A 235 27.10 -2.57 7.37
C CYS A 235 26.36 -1.27 7.63
N LEU A 236 25.27 -1.32 8.39
CA LEU A 236 24.48 -0.16 8.78
C LEU A 236 24.80 0.23 10.22
N VAL A 237 25.11 1.50 10.46
CA VAL A 237 25.55 2.01 11.76
C VAL A 237 24.61 3.11 12.23
N ALA A 238 23.94 2.88 13.36
CA ALA A 238 22.97 3.83 13.91
C ALA A 238 22.94 3.81 15.44
N ALA A 239 22.27 4.78 16.03
CA ALA A 239 21.96 4.80 17.44
C ALA A 239 20.81 3.83 17.75
N TYR A 240 21.12 2.55 17.93
CA TYR A 240 20.20 1.47 18.24
C TYR A 240 20.06 1.28 19.76
N SER A 241 19.25 2.12 20.42
CA SER A 241 19.09 2.05 21.87
C SER A 241 17.69 2.41 22.32
N SER A 242 17.07 1.51 23.09
CA SER A 242 15.79 1.74 23.76
C SER A 242 15.88 2.62 25.02
N THR A 243 17.08 3.09 25.39
CA THR A 243 17.32 3.83 26.65
C THR A 243 17.17 5.34 26.54
N GLY A 244 16.26 5.84 25.69
CA GLY A 244 15.84 7.24 25.67
C GLY A 244 16.79 8.26 25.03
N ILE A 245 17.84 7.78 24.32
CA ILE A 245 18.82 8.64 23.62
C ILE A 245 18.48 8.78 22.14
N SER A 246 17.81 7.79 21.53
CA SER A 246 17.35 7.83 20.15
C SER A 246 15.83 7.99 20.10
N THR A 247 15.39 9.03 19.44
CA THR A 247 13.97 9.27 19.08
C THR A 247 13.63 8.68 17.72
N ASP A 248 14.60 8.05 17.05
CA ASP A 248 14.47 7.48 15.71
C ASP A 248 13.81 6.08 15.77
N ILE A 249 12.58 6.05 16.27
CA ILE A 249 11.74 4.85 16.32
C ILE A 249 10.44 5.17 15.60
N HIS A 250 10.13 4.37 14.58
CA HIS A 250 8.99 4.57 13.73
C HIS A 250 8.07 3.35 13.70
N PRO A 251 6.74 3.55 13.66
CA PRO A 251 5.80 2.45 13.46
C PRO A 251 5.99 1.80 12.09
N SER A 252 6.00 0.47 12.05
CA SER A 252 6.02 -0.35 10.84
C SER A 252 4.86 -1.35 10.86
N PRO A 253 4.60 -2.09 9.77
CA PRO A 253 3.63 -3.19 9.78
C PRO A 253 3.88 -4.27 10.83
N TYR A 254 5.12 -4.39 11.30
CA TYR A 254 5.55 -5.37 12.32
C TYR A 254 5.77 -4.75 13.71
N GLY A 255 5.26 -3.55 13.96
CA GLY A 255 5.45 -2.83 15.21
C GLY A 255 6.49 -1.72 15.12
N GLN A 256 7.04 -1.32 16.25
CA GLN A 256 8.05 -0.25 16.31
C GLN A 256 9.41 -0.76 15.82
N LEU A 257 9.97 -0.10 14.81
CA LEU A 257 11.31 -0.35 14.28
C LEU A 257 12.18 0.90 14.42
N PHE A 258 13.49 0.71 14.59
CA PHE A 258 14.44 1.82 14.46
C PHE A 258 14.52 2.28 12.99
N GLY A 259 14.84 3.57 12.75
CA GLY A 259 14.98 4.11 11.41
C GLY A 259 15.93 3.30 10.54
N ILE A 260 17.05 2.91 11.09
CA ILE A 260 18.03 2.05 10.40
C ILE A 260 17.48 0.69 9.95
N GLU A 261 16.47 0.13 10.64
CA GLU A 261 15.83 -1.12 10.22
C GLU A 261 14.88 -0.90 9.04
N HIS A 262 14.34 0.32 8.87
CA HIS A 262 13.59 0.70 7.66
C HIS A 262 14.53 0.74 6.45
N HIS A 263 15.69 1.37 6.58
CA HIS A 263 16.74 1.36 5.56
C HIS A 263 17.22 -0.05 5.23
N ALA A 264 17.43 -0.89 6.24
CA ALA A 264 17.79 -2.30 6.04
C ALA A 264 16.73 -3.07 5.22
N ASN A 265 15.45 -2.86 5.51
CA ASN A 265 14.34 -3.46 4.75
C ASN A 265 14.23 -2.88 3.33
N ALA A 266 14.44 -1.57 3.15
CA ALA A 266 14.44 -0.94 1.84
C ALA A 266 15.57 -1.48 0.95
N LEU A 267 16.80 -1.51 1.46
CA LEU A 267 17.93 -2.11 0.77
C LEU A 267 17.68 -3.58 0.43
N ASN A 268 17.13 -4.36 1.38
CA ASN A 268 16.77 -5.75 1.15
C ASN A 268 15.74 -5.91 0.03
N THR A 269 14.72 -5.04 0.00
CA THR A 269 13.69 -5.01 -1.05
C THR A 269 14.31 -4.77 -2.43
N ILE A 270 15.21 -3.78 -2.55
CA ILE A 270 15.83 -3.43 -3.83
C ILE A 270 16.80 -4.51 -4.30
N LEU A 271 17.69 -4.98 -3.42
CA LEU A 271 18.73 -5.95 -3.76
C LEU A 271 18.18 -7.32 -4.12
N ASN A 272 17.08 -7.75 -3.47
CA ASN A 272 16.38 -8.99 -3.82
C ASN A 272 15.38 -8.81 -4.95
N GLN A 273 15.16 -7.57 -5.42
CA GLN A 273 14.16 -7.22 -6.45
C GLN A 273 12.76 -7.71 -6.04
N ASP A 274 12.42 -7.56 -4.76
CA ASP A 274 11.22 -8.11 -4.16
C ASP A 274 10.17 -7.01 -3.94
N PHE A 275 9.90 -6.29 -5.03
CA PHE A 275 9.07 -5.09 -5.03
C PHE A 275 7.59 -5.42 -4.83
N ILE A 276 6.93 -4.60 -4.04
CA ILE A 276 5.46 -4.60 -3.93
C ILE A 276 4.89 -3.81 -5.12
N ILE A 277 3.98 -4.44 -5.84
CA ILE A 277 3.34 -3.85 -7.03
C ILE A 277 1.86 -3.63 -6.75
N LYS A 278 1.42 -2.38 -6.76
CA LYS A 278 0.00 -2.02 -6.64
C LYS A 278 -0.67 -2.14 -8.01
N LEU A 279 -1.82 -2.80 -8.06
CA LEU A 279 -2.62 -2.81 -9.29
C LEU A 279 -3.08 -1.39 -9.63
N THR A 280 -3.02 -1.07 -10.92
CA THR A 280 -3.48 0.23 -11.41
C THR A 280 -4.98 0.42 -11.18
N PRO A 281 -5.49 1.65 -11.10
CA PRO A 281 -6.93 1.91 -10.97
C PRO A 281 -7.75 1.22 -12.07
N LEU A 282 -7.25 1.18 -13.32
CA LEU A 282 -7.92 0.51 -14.43
C LEU A 282 -8.02 -1.01 -14.20
N GLN A 283 -6.96 -1.66 -13.74
CA GLN A 283 -6.97 -3.10 -13.43
C GLN A 283 -7.96 -3.41 -12.32
N ASN A 284 -8.02 -2.60 -11.26
CA ASN A 284 -8.99 -2.75 -10.18
C ASN A 284 -10.43 -2.58 -10.70
N VAL A 285 -10.69 -1.60 -11.57
CA VAL A 285 -12.01 -1.40 -12.21
C VAL A 285 -12.39 -2.62 -13.07
N LEU A 286 -11.45 -3.20 -13.83
CA LEU A 286 -11.71 -4.40 -14.62
C LEU A 286 -12.08 -5.60 -13.74
N ILE A 287 -11.39 -5.80 -12.62
CA ILE A 287 -11.75 -6.84 -11.64
C ILE A 287 -13.16 -6.62 -11.13
N MET A 288 -13.48 -5.40 -10.71
CA MET A 288 -14.82 -5.04 -10.25
C MET A 288 -15.89 -5.27 -11.32
N LEU A 289 -15.61 -4.94 -12.58
CA LEU A 289 -16.52 -5.21 -13.70
C LEU A 289 -16.79 -6.71 -13.87
N VAL A 290 -15.76 -7.53 -13.83
CA VAL A 290 -15.90 -9.00 -13.90
C VAL A 290 -16.76 -9.52 -12.75
N LEU A 291 -16.52 -9.09 -11.52
CA LEU A 291 -17.32 -9.46 -10.37
C LEU A 291 -18.78 -9.02 -10.51
N ALA A 292 -19.03 -7.80 -10.99
CA ALA A 292 -20.37 -7.27 -11.22
C ALA A 292 -21.12 -8.10 -12.28
N LEU A 293 -20.45 -8.42 -13.40
CA LEU A 293 -21.04 -9.23 -14.47
C LEU A 293 -21.35 -10.65 -13.99
N LEU A 294 -20.44 -11.30 -13.25
CA LEU A 294 -20.70 -12.61 -12.67
C LEU A 294 -21.93 -12.59 -11.76
N MET A 295 -22.02 -11.63 -10.87
CA MET A 295 -23.16 -11.50 -9.96
C MET A 295 -24.45 -11.14 -10.74
N GLY A 296 -24.39 -10.20 -11.66
CA GLY A 296 -25.55 -9.77 -12.45
C GLY A 296 -26.14 -10.89 -13.31
N ILE A 297 -25.32 -11.79 -13.82
CA ILE A 297 -25.75 -12.91 -14.65
C ILE A 297 -26.24 -14.11 -13.80
N LEU A 298 -25.55 -14.44 -12.71
CA LEU A 298 -25.80 -15.68 -11.95
C LEU A 298 -26.84 -15.51 -10.85
N LEU A 299 -26.79 -14.41 -10.08
CA LEU A 299 -27.71 -14.22 -8.94
C LEU A 299 -29.20 -14.27 -9.33
N PRO A 300 -29.66 -13.68 -10.46
CA PRO A 300 -31.07 -13.77 -10.84
C PRO A 300 -31.55 -15.20 -11.12
N ARG A 301 -30.63 -16.11 -11.44
CA ARG A 301 -30.94 -17.52 -11.76
C ARG A 301 -31.02 -18.42 -10.54
N PHE A 302 -30.44 -18.00 -9.41
CA PHE A 302 -30.42 -18.80 -8.19
C PHE A 302 -31.59 -18.50 -7.27
N SER A 303 -31.98 -19.46 -6.42
CA SER A 303 -32.87 -19.18 -5.29
C SER A 303 -32.20 -18.22 -4.30
N ILE A 304 -32.96 -17.57 -3.43
CA ILE A 304 -32.44 -16.61 -2.46
C ILE A 304 -31.31 -17.21 -1.61
N VAL A 305 -31.53 -18.46 -1.12
CA VAL A 305 -30.54 -19.16 -0.28
C VAL A 305 -29.22 -19.39 -1.06
N PHE A 306 -29.31 -19.91 -2.28
CA PHE A 306 -28.13 -20.10 -3.12
C PHE A 306 -27.46 -18.78 -3.53
N SER A 307 -28.22 -17.69 -3.68
CA SER A 307 -27.66 -16.36 -3.94
C SER A 307 -26.84 -15.84 -2.77
N VAL A 308 -27.28 -16.05 -1.52
CA VAL A 308 -26.51 -15.70 -0.32
C VAL A 308 -25.20 -16.50 -0.28
N ILE A 309 -25.31 -17.83 -0.43
CA ILE A 309 -24.14 -18.72 -0.41
C ILE A 309 -23.13 -18.30 -1.51
N PHE A 310 -23.61 -18.04 -2.71
CA PHE A 310 -22.78 -17.62 -3.82
C PHE A 310 -22.05 -16.29 -3.54
N ALA A 311 -22.75 -15.28 -3.01
CA ALA A 311 -22.14 -13.99 -2.69
C ALA A 311 -21.06 -14.12 -1.60
N VAL A 312 -21.32 -14.92 -0.55
CA VAL A 312 -20.34 -15.17 0.52
C VAL A 312 -19.13 -15.93 -0.02
N VAL A 313 -19.35 -16.98 -0.79
CA VAL A 313 -18.25 -17.78 -1.39
C VAL A 313 -17.43 -16.94 -2.34
N LEU A 314 -18.05 -16.10 -3.19
CA LEU A 314 -17.34 -15.20 -4.09
C LEU A 314 -16.48 -14.19 -3.33
N GLY A 315 -17.02 -13.62 -2.24
CA GLY A 315 -16.26 -12.72 -1.37
C GLY A 315 -15.06 -13.42 -0.72
N LEU A 316 -15.24 -14.62 -0.20
CA LEU A 316 -14.16 -15.43 0.38
C LEU A 316 -13.09 -15.79 -0.67
N LEU A 317 -13.51 -16.21 -1.86
CA LEU A 317 -12.58 -16.51 -2.96
C LEU A 317 -11.78 -15.28 -3.39
N TYR A 318 -12.40 -14.09 -3.39
CA TYR A 318 -11.70 -12.85 -3.66
C TYR A 318 -10.65 -12.54 -2.59
N VAL A 319 -10.99 -12.65 -1.31
CA VAL A 319 -10.06 -12.42 -0.19
C VAL A 319 -8.89 -13.40 -0.24
N ILE A 320 -9.17 -14.69 -0.39
CA ILE A 320 -8.13 -15.73 -0.48
C ILE A 320 -7.27 -15.53 -1.72
N GLY A 321 -7.87 -15.23 -2.86
CA GLY A 321 -7.15 -14.96 -4.11
C GLY A 321 -6.24 -13.74 -4.00
N SER A 322 -6.70 -12.64 -3.41
CA SER A 322 -5.90 -11.45 -3.15
C SER A 322 -4.74 -11.74 -2.21
N TYR A 323 -4.96 -12.55 -1.15
CA TYR A 323 -3.91 -12.95 -0.23
C TYR A 323 -2.84 -13.80 -0.94
N ILE A 324 -3.24 -14.82 -1.71
CA ILE A 324 -2.31 -15.67 -2.47
C ILE A 324 -1.51 -14.83 -3.46
N LEU A 325 -2.15 -13.89 -4.15
CA LEU A 325 -1.49 -13.03 -5.13
C LEU A 325 -0.43 -12.13 -4.47
N PHE A 326 -0.72 -11.63 -3.27
CA PHE A 326 0.25 -10.88 -2.47
C PHE A 326 1.40 -11.78 -2.00
N ASP A 327 1.10 -12.91 -1.38
CA ASP A 327 2.09 -13.82 -0.80
C ASP A 327 3.05 -14.43 -1.84
N THR A 328 2.55 -14.72 -3.07
CA THR A 328 3.36 -15.38 -4.11
C THR A 328 4.02 -14.43 -5.09
N MET A 329 3.42 -13.26 -5.33
CA MET A 329 3.83 -12.35 -6.41
C MET A 329 3.98 -10.89 -5.97
N ASN A 330 3.79 -10.57 -4.70
CA ASN A 330 3.82 -9.22 -4.11
C ASN A 330 2.84 -8.22 -4.77
N PHE A 331 1.74 -8.70 -5.38
CA PHE A 331 0.73 -7.83 -5.95
C PHE A 331 -0.33 -7.43 -4.93
N ILE A 332 -0.55 -6.12 -4.76
CA ILE A 332 -1.63 -5.57 -3.93
C ILE A 332 -2.83 -5.23 -4.80
N CYS A 333 -3.94 -5.94 -4.56
CA CYS A 333 -5.26 -5.63 -5.11
C CYS A 333 -6.04 -4.69 -4.17
N ALA A 334 -6.95 -3.91 -4.73
CA ALA A 334 -7.92 -3.17 -3.92
C ALA A 334 -8.75 -4.16 -3.08
N PHE A 335 -8.75 -4.02 -1.75
CA PHE A 335 -9.42 -4.96 -0.86
C PHE A 335 -10.86 -4.54 -0.55
N THR A 336 -11.04 -3.30 -0.11
CA THR A 336 -12.32 -2.81 0.43
C THR A 336 -13.38 -2.63 -0.64
N THR A 337 -13.02 -2.05 -1.78
CA THR A 337 -13.99 -1.69 -2.84
C THR A 337 -14.69 -2.89 -3.47
N PRO A 338 -14.02 -4.00 -3.85
CA PRO A 338 -14.71 -5.19 -4.37
C PRO A 338 -15.61 -5.89 -3.34
N ILE A 339 -15.23 -5.89 -2.07
CA ILE A 339 -16.07 -6.46 -1.00
C ILE A 339 -17.36 -5.65 -0.83
N ILE A 340 -17.24 -4.32 -0.78
CA ILE A 340 -18.42 -3.44 -0.72
C ILE A 340 -19.30 -3.61 -1.97
N GLN A 341 -18.69 -3.74 -3.13
CA GLN A 341 -19.40 -3.98 -4.39
C GLN A 341 -20.18 -5.31 -4.36
N ILE A 342 -19.56 -6.40 -3.93
CA ILE A 342 -20.22 -7.71 -3.81
C ILE A 342 -21.45 -7.59 -2.91
N GLY A 343 -21.31 -7.02 -1.71
CA GLY A 343 -22.41 -6.80 -0.77
C GLY A 343 -23.51 -5.87 -1.32
N GLY A 344 -23.11 -4.75 -1.93
CA GLY A 344 -24.03 -3.79 -2.53
C GLY A 344 -24.80 -4.37 -3.71
N THR A 345 -24.12 -5.04 -4.63
CA THR A 345 -24.76 -5.70 -5.79
C THR A 345 -25.73 -6.79 -5.34
N PHE A 346 -25.35 -7.62 -4.38
CA PHE A 346 -26.23 -8.62 -3.79
C PHE A 346 -27.49 -7.98 -3.19
N SER A 347 -27.31 -6.95 -2.36
CA SER A 347 -28.42 -6.25 -1.70
C SER A 347 -29.38 -5.59 -2.72
N PHE A 348 -28.82 -4.98 -3.77
CA PHE A 348 -29.62 -4.36 -4.84
C PHE A 348 -30.45 -5.40 -5.60
N ILE A 349 -29.83 -6.53 -6.00
CA ILE A 349 -30.55 -7.59 -6.74
C ILE A 349 -31.62 -8.22 -5.85
N LEU A 350 -31.34 -8.45 -4.56
CA LEU A 350 -32.31 -8.98 -3.61
C LEU A 350 -33.51 -8.02 -3.45
N ALA A 351 -33.25 -6.73 -3.24
CA ALA A 351 -34.30 -5.72 -3.13
C ALA A 351 -35.16 -5.65 -4.41
N TYR A 352 -34.51 -5.64 -5.58
CA TYR A 352 -35.20 -5.66 -6.86
C TYR A 352 -36.15 -6.88 -7.00
N ARG A 353 -35.66 -8.08 -6.65
CA ARG A 353 -36.48 -9.32 -6.70
C ARG A 353 -37.68 -9.25 -5.75
N VAL A 354 -37.47 -8.82 -4.52
CA VAL A 354 -38.56 -8.70 -3.53
C VAL A 354 -39.62 -7.70 -4.03
N LEU A 355 -39.18 -6.57 -4.56
CA LEU A 355 -40.13 -5.55 -5.09
C LEU A 355 -40.90 -6.05 -6.32
N THR A 356 -40.24 -6.72 -7.26
CA THR A 356 -40.89 -7.26 -8.45
C THR A 356 -41.87 -8.40 -8.09
N GLU A 357 -41.50 -9.33 -7.22
CA GLU A 357 -42.41 -10.36 -6.76
C GLU A 357 -43.64 -9.78 -6.05
N GLN A 358 -43.48 -8.74 -5.25
CA GLN A 358 -44.62 -8.10 -4.59
C GLN A 358 -45.53 -7.40 -5.60
N GLN A 359 -44.98 -6.74 -6.61
CA GLN A 359 -45.77 -6.12 -7.67
C GLN A 359 -46.52 -7.12 -8.52
N GLU A 360 -45.90 -8.24 -8.89
CA GLU A 360 -46.55 -9.32 -9.62
C GLU A 360 -47.72 -9.93 -8.80
N LYS A 361 -47.51 -10.24 -7.52
CA LYS A 361 -48.56 -10.72 -6.63
C LYS A 361 -49.72 -9.73 -6.51
N LYS A 362 -49.40 -8.44 -6.38
CA LYS A 362 -50.41 -7.35 -6.35
C LYS A 362 -51.21 -7.25 -7.65
N TYR A 363 -50.50 -7.31 -8.80
CA TYR A 363 -51.16 -7.27 -10.12
C TYR A 363 -52.10 -8.47 -10.32
N ILE A 364 -51.64 -9.68 -10.03
CA ILE A 364 -52.48 -10.90 -10.10
C ILE A 364 -53.68 -10.73 -9.20
N ARG A 365 -53.51 -10.30 -7.95
CA ARG A 365 -54.60 -10.09 -7.00
C ARG A 365 -55.63 -9.07 -7.53
N GLN A 366 -55.20 -7.97 -8.06
CA GLN A 366 -56.09 -6.91 -8.61
C GLN A 366 -56.84 -7.37 -9.84
N THR A 367 -56.22 -8.16 -10.71
CA THR A 367 -56.84 -8.66 -11.94
C THR A 367 -57.89 -9.73 -11.61
N PHE A 368 -57.55 -10.67 -10.75
CA PHE A 368 -58.47 -11.77 -10.41
C PHE A 368 -59.61 -11.32 -9.49
N SER A 369 -59.43 -10.32 -8.61
CA SER A 369 -60.47 -9.84 -7.71
C SER A 369 -61.61 -9.13 -8.44
N LYS A 370 -61.50 -8.85 -9.75
CA LYS A 370 -62.63 -8.38 -10.61
C LYS A 370 -63.56 -9.51 -11.01
N PHE A 371 -63.15 -10.76 -10.99
CA PHE A 371 -63.90 -11.93 -11.46
C PHE A 371 -64.25 -12.90 -10.39
N VAL A 372 -63.52 -12.89 -9.25
CA VAL A 372 -63.66 -13.84 -8.16
C VAL A 372 -63.58 -13.11 -6.83
N SER A 373 -64.31 -13.58 -5.80
CA SER A 373 -64.25 -12.97 -4.47
C SER A 373 -62.83 -12.92 -3.91
N LYS A 374 -62.50 -11.85 -3.18
CA LYS A 374 -61.18 -11.60 -2.57
C LYS A 374 -60.69 -12.76 -1.74
N SER A 375 -61.58 -13.44 -0.99
CA SER A 375 -61.26 -14.61 -0.18
C SER A 375 -60.76 -15.80 -1.00
N VAL A 376 -61.33 -16.03 -2.20
CA VAL A 376 -60.88 -17.10 -3.09
C VAL A 376 -59.56 -16.76 -3.75
N VAL A 377 -59.33 -15.50 -4.12
CA VAL A 377 -58.04 -15.04 -4.69
C VAL A 377 -56.92 -15.18 -3.64
N ASP A 378 -57.19 -14.83 -2.37
CA ASP A 378 -56.19 -14.94 -1.29
C ASP A 378 -55.87 -16.40 -0.98
N GLU A 379 -56.84 -17.33 -1.11
CA GLU A 379 -56.64 -18.77 -0.93
C GLU A 379 -55.87 -19.39 -2.11
N LEU A 380 -56.13 -18.99 -3.34
CA LEU A 380 -55.39 -19.37 -4.56
C LEU A 380 -53.92 -18.92 -4.53
N LEU A 381 -53.66 -17.72 -4.02
CA LEU A 381 -52.29 -17.22 -3.89
C LEU A 381 -51.49 -17.92 -2.78
N LYS A 382 -52.17 -18.50 -1.77
CA LYS A 382 -51.50 -19.28 -0.71
C LYS A 382 -51.14 -20.70 -1.16
N ASP A 383 -52.01 -21.35 -1.95
CA ASP A 383 -51.76 -22.70 -2.48
C ASP A 383 -52.21 -22.82 -3.95
N PRO A 384 -51.28 -22.59 -4.91
CA PRO A 384 -51.56 -22.73 -6.34
C PRO A 384 -52.02 -24.11 -6.78
N LYS A 385 -51.83 -25.15 -5.94
CA LYS A 385 -52.29 -26.53 -6.23
C LYS A 385 -53.79 -26.68 -6.09
N MET A 386 -54.50 -25.76 -5.45
CA MET A 386 -55.97 -25.73 -5.39
C MET A 386 -56.64 -25.51 -6.75
N LEU A 387 -55.90 -25.12 -7.79
CA LEU A 387 -56.42 -25.01 -9.16
C LEU A 387 -56.59 -26.35 -9.89
N GLN A 388 -56.41 -27.49 -9.22
CA GLN A 388 -56.65 -28.78 -9.85
C GLN A 388 -58.13 -29.00 -10.13
N LEU A 389 -58.41 -29.34 -11.39
CA LEU A 389 -59.73 -29.73 -11.84
C LEU A 389 -60.25 -30.93 -11.03
N GLY A 390 -61.23 -30.73 -10.15
CA GLY A 390 -61.72 -31.82 -9.30
C GLY A 390 -62.76 -31.38 -8.25
N GLY A 391 -62.78 -30.09 -7.94
CA GLY A 391 -63.69 -29.52 -6.94
C GLY A 391 -63.41 -30.01 -5.49
N GLN A 392 -63.98 -29.32 -4.52
CA GLN A 392 -63.92 -29.75 -3.10
C GLN A 392 -65.32 -29.92 -2.55
N LYS A 393 -65.52 -31.00 -1.79
CA LYS A 393 -66.78 -31.23 -1.06
C LYS A 393 -66.76 -30.41 0.22
N LYS A 394 -67.58 -29.33 0.25
CA LYS A 394 -67.74 -28.46 1.44
C LYS A 394 -69.19 -28.35 1.82
N ILE A 395 -69.45 -28.15 3.08
CA ILE A 395 -70.80 -27.84 3.56
C ILE A 395 -70.95 -26.32 3.39
N LEU A 396 -71.85 -25.89 2.52
CA LEU A 396 -72.08 -24.53 2.19
C LEU A 396 -73.56 -24.16 2.46
N THR A 397 -73.77 -22.92 2.93
CA THR A 397 -75.09 -22.28 2.87
C THR A 397 -75.15 -21.47 1.56
N VAL A 398 -76.16 -21.82 0.73
CA VAL A 398 -76.35 -21.14 -0.55
C VAL A 398 -77.46 -20.09 -0.38
N LEU A 399 -77.12 -18.81 -0.65
CA LEU A 399 -78.07 -17.73 -0.69
C LEU A 399 -78.35 -17.37 -2.14
N PHE A 400 -79.60 -17.34 -2.53
CA PHE A 400 -79.99 -16.76 -3.84
C PHE A 400 -80.58 -15.39 -3.60
N SER A 401 -80.10 -14.39 -4.32
CA SER A 401 -80.59 -13.02 -4.36
C SER A 401 -80.85 -12.65 -5.81
N ASP A 402 -81.90 -11.88 -6.06
CA ASP A 402 -82.25 -11.38 -7.39
C ASP A 402 -82.59 -9.89 -7.31
N ILE A 403 -82.25 -9.16 -8.35
CA ILE A 403 -82.59 -7.75 -8.44
C ILE A 403 -84.03 -7.62 -8.95
N ARG A 404 -84.91 -7.09 -8.10
CA ARG A 404 -86.33 -6.88 -8.44
C ARG A 404 -86.47 -5.97 -9.65
N SER A 405 -87.21 -6.41 -10.68
CA SER A 405 -87.48 -5.65 -11.91
C SER A 405 -86.23 -5.39 -12.75
N PHE A 406 -85.17 -6.21 -12.67
CA PHE A 406 -83.93 -6.05 -13.43
C PHE A 406 -84.16 -5.94 -14.93
N THR A 407 -85.06 -6.68 -15.51
CA THR A 407 -85.41 -6.64 -16.95
C THR A 407 -85.88 -5.26 -17.36
N SER A 408 -86.76 -4.61 -16.62
CA SER A 408 -87.23 -3.25 -16.90
C SER A 408 -86.11 -2.20 -16.63
N LEU A 409 -85.29 -2.44 -15.66
CA LEU A 409 -84.15 -1.53 -15.37
C LEU A 409 -83.12 -1.58 -16.50
N SER A 410 -82.80 -2.77 -16.99
CA SER A 410 -81.83 -2.98 -18.07
C SER A 410 -82.28 -2.48 -19.44
N GLU A 411 -83.59 -2.36 -19.70
CA GLU A 411 -84.18 -1.81 -20.91
C GLU A 411 -84.21 -0.27 -20.92
N THR A 412 -84.22 0.38 -19.78
CA THR A 412 -84.32 1.82 -19.59
C THR A 412 -83.01 2.54 -19.25
N MET A 413 -82.05 1.81 -18.84
CA MET A 413 -80.78 2.39 -18.37
C MET A 413 -79.65 2.25 -19.40
N PRO A 414 -78.78 3.27 -19.60
CA PRO A 414 -77.62 3.17 -20.46
C PRO A 414 -76.72 2.02 -20.03
N PRO A 415 -76.06 1.28 -20.95
CA PRO A 415 -75.24 0.12 -20.64
C PRO A 415 -74.11 0.42 -19.61
N GLU A 416 -73.57 1.58 -19.63
CA GLU A 416 -72.48 2.01 -18.73
C GLU A 416 -73.01 2.17 -17.30
N GLU A 417 -74.16 2.78 -17.09
CA GLU A 417 -74.80 2.96 -15.78
C GLU A 417 -75.30 1.62 -15.23
N LEU A 418 -75.77 0.73 -16.10
CA LEU A 418 -76.20 -0.62 -15.72
C LEU A 418 -75.02 -1.46 -15.18
N VAL A 419 -73.82 -1.35 -15.83
CA VAL A 419 -72.62 -2.03 -15.40
C VAL A 419 -72.16 -1.47 -14.06
N GLU A 420 -72.23 -0.17 -13.84
CA GLU A 420 -71.87 0.45 -12.56
C GLU A 420 -72.78 -0.04 -11.41
N HIS A 421 -74.12 -0.07 -11.66
CA HIS A 421 -75.11 -0.60 -10.73
C HIS A 421 -74.89 -2.10 -10.38
N LEU A 422 -74.54 -2.89 -11.41
CA LEU A 422 -74.24 -4.33 -11.20
C LEU A 422 -72.92 -4.56 -10.43
N ASN A 423 -71.99 -3.61 -10.50
CA ASN A 423 -70.76 -3.68 -9.73
C ASN A 423 -70.94 -3.26 -8.26
N GLU A 424 -71.94 -2.43 -7.97
CA GLU A 424 -72.30 -2.08 -6.58
C GLU A 424 -73.11 -3.22 -5.89
N TYR A 425 -73.91 -3.96 -6.61
CA TYR A 425 -74.71 -5.12 -6.09
C TYR A 425 -73.84 -6.33 -5.81
#